data_4e1ede09326b263cc6af2ec96f5fb77e
#
_entry.id   4e1ede09326b263cc6af2ec96f5fb77e
#
_cell.length_a   1.000
_cell.length_b   1.000
_cell.length_c   1.000
_cell.angle_alpha   90.00
_cell.angle_beta   90.00
_cell.angle_gamma   90.00
#
_symmetry.space_group_name_H-M   'P 1'
#
loop_
_entity.id
_entity.type
_entity.pdbx_description
1 polymer ?
#
loop_
_entity_poly.entity_id
_entity_poly.type
_entity_poly.pdbx_seq_one_letter_code
_entity_poly.pdbx_strand_id
1 'polypeptide(L)'
;MKKQAGFTLIELVIVIIILGILAVTAAPKFLNLQENAKKSAAQGVQAAVSSSAQLVYSKSALEGEERVSSAAVTGSDGTSIDTAYGYPKASDAGIRNAVTIDGSWKGSEATTGSSYQFKADSDLKKDAKCVLYTQATSTATATTIVGKLSADNGTCVQP
;
A
#
# COMPACT_ATOMS: atom_id res chain seq x y z
N MET A 1 8.70 20.22 56.73
CA MET A 1 7.67 20.46 55.70
C MET A 1 8.37 21.05 54.48
N LYS A 2 8.32 20.36 53.29
CA LYS A 2 8.86 20.88 52.04
C LYS A 2 7.90 21.95 51.51
N LYS A 3 8.39 23.18 51.30
CA LYS A 3 7.61 24.24 50.64
C LYS A 3 7.48 23.89 49.18
N GLN A 4 6.27 23.73 48.65
CA GLN A 4 6.00 23.64 47.21
C GLN A 4 6.10 25.09 46.65
N ALA A 5 7.02 25.28 45.69
CA ALA A 5 7.09 26.50 44.91
C ALA A 5 6.07 26.37 43.76
N GLY A 6 5.14 27.31 43.66
CA GLY A 6 4.18 27.40 42.56
C GLY A 6 4.78 28.17 41.38
N PHE A 7 4.32 27.90 40.16
CA PHE A 7 4.66 28.67 38.97
C PHE A 7 4.14 30.11 39.06
N THR A 8 4.94 31.04 38.59
CA THR A 8 4.49 32.42 38.42
C THR A 8 3.69 32.57 37.12
N LEU A 9 2.76 33.54 37.07
CA LEU A 9 1.95 33.82 35.88
C LEU A 9 2.83 34.19 34.68
N ILE A 10 3.92 34.89 34.89
CA ILE A 10 4.85 35.32 33.85
C ILE A 10 5.61 34.12 33.23
N GLU A 11 6.01 33.13 34.02
CA GLU A 11 6.64 31.92 33.55
C GLU A 11 5.67 31.12 32.61
N LEU A 12 4.40 31.04 33.03
CA LEU A 12 3.39 30.37 32.22
C LEU A 12 3.17 31.10 30.88
N VAL A 13 3.04 32.43 30.90
CA VAL A 13 2.83 33.25 29.70
C VAL A 13 4.01 33.13 28.74
N ILE A 14 5.24 33.19 29.22
CA ILE A 14 6.44 33.05 28.38
C ILE A 14 6.47 31.68 27.71
N VAL A 15 6.17 30.60 28.44
CA VAL A 15 6.17 29.23 27.89
C VAL A 15 5.14 29.09 26.79
N ILE A 16 3.91 29.58 26.98
CA ILE A 16 2.88 29.45 25.91
C ILE A 16 3.21 30.27 24.67
N ILE A 17 3.86 31.45 24.82
CA ILE A 17 4.33 32.24 23.66
C ILE A 17 5.41 31.47 22.89
N ILE A 18 6.42 30.93 23.58
CA ILE A 18 7.49 30.14 22.94
C ILE A 18 6.92 28.90 22.25
N LEU A 19 6.04 28.16 22.93
CA LEU A 19 5.37 27.00 22.34
C LEU A 19 4.53 27.37 21.12
N GLY A 20 3.84 28.51 21.15
CA GLY A 20 3.07 29.02 20.02
C GLY A 20 3.94 29.29 18.79
N ILE A 21 5.10 29.93 18.96
CA ILE A 21 6.04 30.19 17.87
C ILE A 21 6.61 28.87 17.31
N LEU A 22 7.01 27.95 18.19
CA LEU A 22 7.54 26.65 17.77
C LEU A 22 6.49 25.80 17.04
N ALA A 23 5.23 25.83 17.48
CA ALA A 23 4.15 25.07 16.85
C ALA A 23 3.92 25.52 15.41
N VAL A 24 3.91 26.82 15.11
CA VAL A 24 3.74 27.37 13.76
C VAL A 24 4.84 26.91 12.80
N THR A 25 6.07 26.79 13.27
CA THR A 25 7.22 26.38 12.46
C THR A 25 7.37 24.85 12.33
N ALA A 26 6.98 24.09 13.35
CA ALA A 26 7.14 22.64 13.38
C ALA A 26 6.00 21.88 12.72
N ALA A 27 4.75 22.34 12.86
CA ALA A 27 3.58 21.61 12.35
C ALA A 27 3.62 21.34 10.84
N PRO A 28 3.96 22.29 9.95
CA PRO A 28 4.05 22.01 8.50
C PRO A 28 5.09 20.94 8.17
N LYS A 29 6.23 20.95 8.84
CA LYS A 29 7.29 19.94 8.63
C LYS A 29 6.84 18.55 9.05
N PHE A 30 6.09 18.45 10.13
CA PHE A 30 5.57 17.18 10.62
C PHE A 30 4.55 16.56 9.65
N LEU A 31 3.66 17.37 9.08
CA LEU A 31 2.69 16.92 8.07
C LEU A 31 3.39 16.40 6.80
N ASN A 32 4.43 17.08 6.33
CA ASN A 32 5.21 16.62 5.18
C ASN A 32 5.93 15.30 5.43
N LEU A 33 6.47 15.08 6.64
CA LEU A 33 7.09 13.80 7.02
C LEU A 33 6.07 12.66 7.02
N GLN A 34 4.86 12.90 7.50
CA GLN A 34 3.79 11.90 7.52
C GLN A 34 3.39 11.46 6.11
N GLU A 35 3.26 12.40 5.16
CA GLU A 35 2.98 12.09 3.76
C GLU A 35 4.12 11.30 3.10
N ASN A 36 5.36 11.66 3.38
CA ASN A 36 6.52 10.92 2.89
C ASN A 36 6.59 9.50 3.46
N ALA A 37 6.26 9.32 4.74
CA ALA A 37 6.18 8.00 5.36
C ALA A 37 5.10 7.13 4.72
N LYS A 38 3.91 7.67 4.46
CA LYS A 38 2.83 6.96 3.74
C LYS A 38 3.24 6.56 2.33
N LYS A 39 3.91 7.46 1.61
CA LYS A 39 4.43 7.17 0.27
C LYS A 39 5.46 6.04 0.31
N SER A 40 6.40 6.08 1.26
CA SER A 40 7.41 5.03 1.42
C SER A 40 6.81 3.68 1.78
N ALA A 41 5.79 3.66 2.65
CA ALA A 41 5.05 2.44 2.97
C ALA A 41 4.36 1.85 1.73
N ALA A 42 3.68 2.68 0.93
CA ALA A 42 3.06 2.24 -0.32
C ALA A 42 4.09 1.71 -1.33
N GLN A 43 5.28 2.33 -1.43
CA GLN A 43 6.37 1.84 -2.27
C GLN A 43 6.90 0.48 -1.79
N GLY A 44 6.97 0.26 -0.48
CA GLY A 44 7.32 -1.05 0.08
C GLY A 44 6.31 -2.14 -0.33
N VAL A 45 5.01 -1.85 -0.24
CA VAL A 45 3.95 -2.77 -0.70
C VAL A 45 4.02 -2.98 -2.21
N GLN A 46 4.24 -1.93 -3.00
CA GLN A 46 4.44 -2.04 -4.45
C GLN A 46 5.59 -2.99 -4.79
N ALA A 47 6.72 -2.86 -4.11
CA ALA A 47 7.87 -3.73 -4.32
C ALA A 47 7.55 -5.19 -3.96
N ALA A 48 6.86 -5.44 -2.85
CA ALA A 48 6.45 -6.78 -2.44
C ALA A 48 5.50 -7.42 -3.47
N VAL A 49 4.48 -6.69 -3.93
CA VAL A 49 3.53 -7.15 -4.95
C VAL A 49 4.25 -7.45 -6.27
N SER A 50 5.12 -6.56 -6.74
CA SER A 50 5.88 -6.74 -7.97
C SER A 50 6.81 -7.95 -7.90
N SER A 51 7.54 -8.10 -6.79
CA SER A 51 8.45 -9.22 -6.55
C SER A 51 7.69 -10.56 -6.50
N SER A 52 6.57 -10.62 -5.79
CA SER A 52 5.73 -11.81 -5.71
C SER A 52 5.16 -12.20 -7.09
N ALA A 53 4.72 -11.22 -7.88
CA ALA A 53 4.23 -11.47 -9.23
C ALA A 53 5.31 -12.07 -10.15
N GLN A 54 6.56 -11.62 -10.02
CA GLN A 54 7.70 -12.16 -10.76
C GLN A 54 8.08 -13.57 -10.31
N LEU A 55 8.00 -13.87 -9.02
CA LEU A 55 8.24 -15.23 -8.50
C LEU A 55 7.20 -16.22 -9.04
N VAL A 56 5.93 -15.83 -9.06
CA VAL A 56 4.85 -16.63 -9.63
C VAL A 56 5.07 -16.84 -11.13
N TYR A 57 5.45 -15.78 -11.86
CA TYR A 57 5.78 -15.90 -13.27
C TYR A 57 6.93 -16.90 -13.54
N SER A 58 7.99 -16.81 -12.74
CA SER A 58 9.13 -17.73 -12.87
C SER A 58 8.69 -19.19 -12.66
N LYS A 59 7.81 -19.43 -11.69
CA LYS A 59 7.26 -20.76 -11.43
C LYS A 59 6.36 -21.24 -12.56
N SER A 60 5.44 -20.39 -13.03
CA SER A 60 4.58 -20.68 -14.18
C SER A 60 5.39 -21.01 -15.44
N ALA A 61 6.50 -20.30 -15.67
CA ALA A 61 7.41 -20.56 -16.78
C ALA A 61 8.14 -21.91 -16.64
N LEU A 62 8.48 -22.35 -15.43
CA LEU A 62 9.05 -23.68 -15.19
C LEU A 62 8.03 -24.80 -15.45
N GLU A 63 6.76 -24.52 -15.23
CA GLU A 63 5.64 -25.45 -15.49
C GLU A 63 5.14 -25.39 -16.95
N GLY A 64 5.64 -24.42 -17.75
CA GLY A 64 5.28 -24.23 -19.18
C GLY A 64 3.93 -23.55 -19.38
N GLU A 65 3.41 -22.88 -18.38
CA GLU A 65 2.08 -22.27 -18.36
C GLU A 65 2.09 -20.73 -18.53
N GLU A 66 3.27 -20.14 -18.84
CA GLU A 66 3.45 -18.69 -18.95
C GLU A 66 2.68 -18.04 -20.11
N ARG A 67 2.14 -18.84 -21.02
CA ARG A 67 1.35 -18.36 -22.17
C ARG A 67 -0.13 -18.68 -22.10
N VAL A 68 -0.54 -19.37 -21.04
CA VAL A 68 -1.93 -19.81 -20.87
C VAL A 68 -2.74 -18.68 -20.23
N SER A 69 -3.92 -18.44 -20.78
CA SER A 69 -4.83 -17.38 -20.30
C SER A 69 -5.41 -17.66 -18.91
N SER A 70 -5.40 -18.91 -18.47
CA SER A 70 -5.86 -19.32 -17.14
C SER A 70 -5.19 -20.62 -16.74
N ALA A 71 -4.37 -20.56 -15.69
CA ALA A 71 -3.71 -21.69 -15.06
C ALA A 71 -3.63 -21.44 -13.54
N ALA A 72 -2.97 -22.33 -12.80
CA ALA A 72 -2.71 -22.13 -11.38
C ALA A 72 -1.38 -22.77 -11.00
N VAL A 73 -0.59 -22.07 -10.21
CA VAL A 73 0.65 -22.60 -9.63
C VAL A 73 0.50 -22.75 -8.11
N THR A 74 1.24 -23.68 -7.52
CA THR A 74 1.22 -23.87 -6.07
C THR A 74 2.29 -23.02 -5.42
N GLY A 75 1.92 -22.16 -4.49
CA GLY A 75 2.85 -21.35 -3.66
C GLY A 75 3.78 -22.22 -2.81
N SER A 76 4.79 -21.62 -2.22
CA SER A 76 5.73 -22.33 -1.32
C SER A 76 5.07 -22.84 -0.04
N ASP A 77 3.96 -22.27 0.35
CA ASP A 77 3.12 -22.66 1.50
C ASP A 77 2.03 -23.67 1.16
N GLY A 78 1.98 -24.15 -0.09
CA GLY A 78 0.95 -25.06 -0.60
C GLY A 78 -0.33 -24.38 -1.08
N THR A 79 -0.41 -23.04 -1.00
CA THR A 79 -1.59 -22.28 -1.47
C THR A 79 -1.64 -22.27 -2.99
N SER A 80 -2.81 -22.53 -3.58
CA SER A 80 -3.03 -22.36 -5.02
C SER A 80 -3.11 -20.89 -5.38
N ILE A 81 -2.40 -20.49 -6.42
CA ILE A 81 -2.36 -19.12 -6.95
C ILE A 81 -2.84 -19.16 -8.39
N ASP A 82 -3.98 -18.57 -8.65
CA ASP A 82 -4.51 -18.45 -10.00
C ASP A 82 -3.65 -17.52 -10.85
N THR A 83 -3.33 -17.95 -12.08
CA THR A 83 -2.48 -17.21 -13.00
C THR A 83 -3.18 -16.91 -14.31
N ALA A 84 -2.73 -15.86 -14.98
CA ALA A 84 -3.06 -15.49 -16.33
C ALA A 84 -1.78 -15.03 -17.03
N TYR A 85 -1.44 -15.69 -18.14
CA TYR A 85 -0.21 -15.42 -18.88
C TYR A 85 1.04 -15.45 -17.99
N GLY A 86 1.07 -16.43 -17.07
CA GLY A 86 2.17 -16.65 -16.14
C GLY A 86 2.16 -15.75 -14.88
N TYR A 87 1.41 -14.66 -14.86
CA TYR A 87 1.31 -13.76 -13.73
C TYR A 87 0.07 -14.05 -12.87
N PRO A 88 0.08 -13.70 -11.58
CA PRO A 88 -1.13 -13.83 -10.75
C PRO A 88 -2.31 -13.09 -11.35
N LYS A 89 -3.51 -13.68 -11.27
CA LYS A 89 -4.74 -12.96 -11.62
C LYS A 89 -4.99 -11.80 -10.63
N ALA A 90 -5.72 -10.78 -11.09
CA ALA A 90 -6.14 -9.64 -10.27
C ALA A 90 -7.33 -10.00 -9.36
N SER A 91 -7.14 -10.98 -8.47
CA SER A 91 -8.16 -11.54 -7.59
C SER A 91 -7.58 -11.99 -6.26
N ASP A 92 -8.45 -12.35 -5.32
CA ASP A 92 -8.03 -12.92 -4.03
C ASP A 92 -7.29 -14.26 -4.22
N ALA A 93 -7.78 -15.12 -5.11
CA ALA A 93 -7.13 -16.39 -5.45
C ALA A 93 -5.83 -16.22 -6.26
N GLY A 94 -5.61 -15.06 -6.85
CA GLY A 94 -4.40 -14.71 -7.60
C GLY A 94 -3.41 -13.90 -6.78
N ILE A 95 -3.33 -12.60 -7.03
CA ILE A 95 -2.29 -11.72 -6.46
C ILE A 95 -2.36 -11.62 -4.93
N ARG A 96 -3.54 -11.71 -4.33
CA ARG A 96 -3.66 -11.67 -2.87
C ARG A 96 -3.01 -12.90 -2.21
N ASN A 97 -3.19 -14.10 -2.80
CA ASN A 97 -2.55 -15.32 -2.33
C ASN A 97 -1.04 -15.35 -2.63
N ALA A 98 -0.61 -14.66 -3.69
CA ALA A 98 0.80 -14.61 -4.08
C ALA A 98 1.67 -13.73 -3.17
N VAL A 99 1.08 -12.75 -2.47
CA VAL A 99 1.83 -11.76 -1.71
C VAL A 99 1.51 -11.83 -0.22
N THR A 100 2.56 -11.83 0.61
CA THR A 100 2.42 -11.69 2.05
C THR A 100 2.64 -10.22 2.44
N ILE A 101 1.56 -9.58 2.87
CA ILE A 101 1.57 -8.19 3.36
C ILE A 101 1.03 -8.19 4.78
N ASP A 102 1.57 -7.33 5.65
CA ASP A 102 1.08 -7.19 7.01
C ASP A 102 -0.41 -6.78 7.05
N GLY A 103 -1.08 -7.04 8.17
CA GLY A 103 -2.53 -6.81 8.31
C GLY A 103 -2.97 -5.35 8.25
N SER A 104 -2.03 -4.39 8.14
CA SER A 104 -2.33 -2.95 7.99
C SER A 104 -2.77 -2.57 6.57
N TRP A 105 -2.54 -3.48 5.59
CA TRP A 105 -2.95 -3.30 4.20
C TRP A 105 -3.98 -4.35 3.81
N LYS A 106 -5.10 -3.92 3.26
CA LYS A 106 -6.17 -4.78 2.76
C LYS A 106 -6.23 -4.76 1.25
N GLY A 107 -6.42 -5.94 0.67
CA GLY A 107 -6.63 -6.12 -0.75
C GLY A 107 -8.10 -6.17 -1.11
N SER A 108 -8.45 -5.68 -2.29
CA SER A 108 -9.77 -5.84 -2.92
C SER A 108 -9.68 -5.65 -4.43
N GLU A 109 -10.60 -6.23 -5.17
CA GLU A 109 -10.69 -5.96 -6.61
C GLU A 109 -11.01 -4.46 -6.84
N ALA A 110 -10.26 -3.83 -7.74
CA ALA A 110 -10.52 -2.46 -8.19
C ALA A 110 -11.40 -2.46 -9.44
N THR A 111 -11.10 -3.36 -10.39
CA THR A 111 -11.95 -3.66 -11.54
C THR A 111 -11.95 -5.17 -11.72
N THR A 112 -13.12 -5.79 -11.68
CA THR A 112 -13.30 -7.23 -11.71
C THR A 112 -12.52 -7.85 -12.89
N GLY A 113 -11.64 -8.80 -12.59
CA GLY A 113 -10.85 -9.54 -13.57
C GLY A 113 -9.76 -8.74 -14.28
N SER A 114 -9.51 -7.49 -13.94
CA SER A 114 -8.51 -6.63 -14.58
C SER A 114 -7.50 -6.05 -13.63
N SER A 115 -7.93 -5.56 -12.48
CA SER A 115 -7.05 -4.90 -11.52
C SER A 115 -7.43 -5.17 -10.08
N TYR A 116 -6.41 -5.24 -9.24
CA TYR A 116 -6.50 -5.48 -7.80
C TYR A 116 -5.77 -4.38 -7.06
N GLN A 117 -6.34 -3.92 -5.94
CA GLN A 117 -5.79 -2.81 -5.19
C GLN A 117 -5.48 -3.19 -3.75
N PHE A 118 -4.40 -2.61 -3.23
CA PHE A 118 -4.05 -2.69 -1.82
C PHE A 118 -4.15 -1.31 -1.20
N LYS A 119 -4.88 -1.21 -0.10
CA LYS A 119 -5.16 0.04 0.63
C LYS A 119 -4.74 -0.12 2.08
N ALA A 120 -4.17 0.95 2.67
CA ALA A 120 -3.94 0.97 4.11
C ALA A 120 -5.27 1.05 4.85
N ASP A 121 -5.50 0.15 5.83
CA ASP A 121 -6.76 0.08 6.59
C ASP A 121 -7.03 1.35 7.39
N SER A 122 -5.97 2.03 7.83
CA SER A 122 -6.05 3.28 8.61
C SER A 122 -6.29 4.55 7.78
N ASP A 123 -6.20 4.49 6.45
CA ASP A 123 -6.27 5.69 5.61
C ASP A 123 -7.06 5.42 4.32
N LEU A 124 -8.37 5.48 4.43
CA LEU A 124 -9.31 5.31 3.31
C LEU A 124 -9.85 6.63 2.76
N LYS A 125 -9.18 7.75 3.08
CA LYS A 125 -9.58 9.08 2.63
C LYS A 125 -9.22 9.28 1.15
N LYS A 126 -9.91 10.24 0.53
CA LYS A 126 -9.52 10.76 -0.79
C LYS A 126 -8.03 11.10 -0.80
N ASP A 127 -7.36 10.82 -1.91
CA ASP A 127 -5.93 11.01 -2.13
C ASP A 127 -4.98 10.16 -1.24
N ALA A 128 -5.52 9.28 -0.39
CA ALA A 128 -4.70 8.32 0.35
C ALA A 128 -3.92 7.42 -0.61
N LYS A 129 -2.70 7.05 -0.22
CA LYS A 129 -1.85 6.19 -1.06
C LYS A 129 -2.38 4.78 -1.13
N CYS A 130 -2.37 4.22 -2.32
CA CYS A 130 -2.75 2.84 -2.61
C CYS A 130 -1.79 2.22 -3.60
N VAL A 131 -1.83 0.90 -3.73
CA VAL A 131 -1.08 0.16 -4.74
C VAL A 131 -2.08 -0.52 -5.66
N LEU A 132 -1.93 -0.30 -6.96
CA LEU A 132 -2.76 -0.90 -7.99
C LEU A 132 -1.93 -1.93 -8.75
N TYR A 133 -2.40 -3.16 -8.76
CA TYR A 133 -1.90 -4.25 -9.59
C TYR A 133 -2.82 -4.42 -10.78
N THR A 134 -2.28 -4.43 -11.99
CA THR A 134 -3.01 -4.70 -13.23
C THR A 134 -2.57 -6.05 -13.77
N GLN A 135 -3.52 -6.92 -14.06
CA GLN A 135 -3.29 -8.27 -14.55
C GLN A 135 -2.63 -8.27 -15.93
N ALA A 136 -1.80 -9.28 -16.19
CA ALA A 136 -1.24 -9.53 -17.51
C ALA A 136 -2.32 -9.89 -18.53
N THR A 137 -2.07 -9.54 -19.79
CA THR A 137 -2.87 -9.92 -20.95
C THR A 137 -2.01 -10.67 -21.98
N SER A 138 -2.59 -11.14 -23.06
CA SER A 138 -1.84 -11.79 -24.15
C SER A 138 -0.76 -10.90 -24.78
N THR A 139 -0.85 -9.57 -24.59
CA THR A 139 0.03 -8.57 -25.21
C THR A 139 0.80 -7.69 -24.22
N ALA A 140 0.48 -7.77 -22.93
CA ALA A 140 1.08 -6.93 -21.91
C ALA A 140 1.36 -7.72 -20.62
N THR A 141 2.51 -7.47 -20.00
CA THR A 141 2.89 -8.01 -18.70
C THR A 141 2.09 -7.37 -17.57
N ALA A 142 2.02 -8.04 -16.43
CA ALA A 142 1.42 -7.44 -15.25
C ALA A 142 2.21 -6.20 -14.79
N THR A 143 1.50 -5.20 -14.27
CA THR A 143 2.10 -3.95 -13.79
C THR A 143 1.63 -3.62 -12.37
N THR A 144 2.50 -2.96 -11.61
CA THR A 144 2.20 -2.53 -10.25
C THR A 144 2.62 -1.08 -10.06
N ILE A 145 1.70 -0.24 -9.65
CA ILE A 145 1.95 1.20 -9.46
C ILE A 145 1.44 1.68 -8.10
N VAL A 146 2.07 2.73 -7.57
CA VAL A 146 1.51 3.49 -6.44
C VAL A 146 0.56 4.53 -7.00
N GLY A 147 -0.68 4.50 -6.56
CA GLY A 147 -1.75 5.40 -6.94
C GLY A 147 -2.28 6.22 -5.78
N LYS A 148 -3.44 6.82 -6.01
CA LYS A 148 -4.24 7.55 -5.03
C LYS A 148 -5.67 7.05 -5.03
N LEU A 149 -6.33 7.07 -3.87
CA LEU A 149 -7.75 6.73 -3.78
C LEU A 149 -8.62 7.83 -4.37
N SER A 150 -9.53 7.45 -5.24
CA SER A 150 -10.60 8.30 -5.76
C SER A 150 -11.60 8.69 -4.65
N ALA A 151 -12.23 9.86 -4.77
CA ALA A 151 -13.24 10.34 -3.82
C ALA A 151 -14.52 9.52 -3.85
N ASP A 152 -14.91 9.02 -5.03
CA ASP A 152 -16.25 8.52 -5.26
C ASP A 152 -16.43 7.05 -4.85
N ASN A 153 -15.42 6.20 -5.02
CA ASN A 153 -15.55 4.76 -4.79
C ASN A 153 -14.41 4.15 -3.98
N GLY A 154 -13.47 4.95 -3.47
CA GLY A 154 -12.28 4.40 -2.82
C GLY A 154 -11.45 3.50 -3.75
N THR A 155 -11.58 3.69 -5.07
CA THR A 155 -10.82 2.94 -6.08
C THR A 155 -9.45 3.58 -6.25
N CYS A 156 -8.42 2.74 -6.36
CA CYS A 156 -7.06 3.18 -6.61
C CYS A 156 -6.92 3.60 -8.08
N VAL A 157 -6.55 4.85 -8.31
CA VAL A 157 -6.32 5.41 -9.65
C VAL A 157 -4.87 5.85 -9.80
N GLN A 158 -4.40 5.92 -11.03
CA GLN A 158 -3.08 6.48 -11.33
C GLN A 158 -2.98 7.93 -10.85
N PRO A 159 -1.80 8.37 -10.38
CA PRO A 159 -1.60 9.74 -9.92
C PRO A 159 -1.68 10.76 -11.05
#